data_8ca669b0aa086e104403af647463fed9
#
_entry.id   8ca669b0aa086e104403af647463fed9
#
_cell.length_a   1.000
_cell.length_b   1.000
_cell.length_c   1.000
_cell.angle_alpha   90.00
_cell.angle_beta   90.00
_cell.angle_gamma   90.00
#
_symmetry.space_group_name_H-M   'P 1'
#
loop_
_entity.id
_entity.type
_entity.pdbx_description
1 polymer ?
#
loop_
_entity_poly.entity_id
_entity_poly.type
_entity_poly.pdbx_seq_one_letter_code
_entity_poly.pdbx_strand_id
1 'polypeptide(L)'
;VQRLLLTEDGQRGENMVFITAEIGINHNGDIEIAKKLINVAKDAGCDAVKFQKRTVEKVYTKDVLDSSRDSPWGTTTREQKLGLEFGKSEYDEIDSYCFSLGLDWFASAWDIDSQLFLQKYDLKYNKVASAMLTNIELLKIIAKEGKHTFISTGMSDMNQIKNCLLYTSPSPR
;
A
#
# COMPACT_ATOMS: atom_id res chain seq x y z
N VAL A 1 22.95 -1.82 -4.67
CA VAL A 1 22.10 -0.88 -5.40
C VAL A 1 22.57 -0.91 -6.85
N GLN A 2 21.81 -1.55 -7.72
CA GLN A 2 22.13 -1.61 -9.15
C GLN A 2 21.75 -0.25 -9.77
N ARG A 3 22.72 0.42 -10.35
CA ARG A 3 22.57 1.73 -10.99
C ARG A 3 21.64 1.54 -12.21
N LEU A 4 20.49 2.21 -12.18
CA LEU A 4 19.60 2.31 -13.31
C LEU A 4 20.33 2.94 -14.50
N LEU A 5 20.37 2.21 -15.63
CA LEU A 5 20.92 2.74 -16.87
C LEU A 5 19.91 3.76 -17.42
N LEU A 6 20.27 5.02 -17.35
CA LEU A 6 19.59 6.07 -18.11
C LEU A 6 20.13 6.03 -19.55
N THR A 7 19.27 6.27 -20.53
CA THR A 7 19.70 6.56 -21.90
C THR A 7 20.49 7.87 -21.93
N GLU A 8 21.31 8.12 -22.97
CA GLU A 8 22.18 9.30 -23.07
C GLU A 8 21.42 10.63 -23.00
N ASP A 9 20.11 10.62 -23.24
CA ASP A 9 19.19 11.77 -23.12
C ASP A 9 18.53 11.88 -21.75
N GLY A 10 18.90 11.04 -20.79
CA GLY A 10 18.34 11.04 -19.42
C GLY A 10 16.95 10.46 -19.31
N GLN A 11 16.40 9.88 -20.38
CA GLN A 11 15.11 9.18 -20.34
C GLN A 11 15.26 7.72 -19.93
N ARG A 12 14.24 7.18 -19.26
CA ARG A 12 14.20 5.75 -18.91
C ARG A 12 13.98 4.92 -20.17
N GLY A 13 14.84 3.96 -20.45
CA GLY A 13 14.66 3.01 -21.56
C GLY A 13 13.41 2.17 -21.41
N GLU A 14 12.84 1.70 -22.51
CA GLU A 14 11.57 0.95 -22.58
C GLU A 14 11.50 -0.36 -21.77
N ASN A 15 12.62 -0.83 -21.19
CA ASN A 15 12.74 -2.09 -20.44
C ASN A 15 13.13 -1.89 -18.97
N MET A 16 12.72 -0.80 -18.32
CA MET A 16 13.10 -0.53 -16.95
C MET A 16 12.17 -1.20 -15.94
N VAL A 17 12.76 -1.83 -14.93
CA VAL A 17 12.02 -2.41 -13.81
C VAL A 17 11.39 -1.29 -12.97
N PHE A 18 10.09 -1.41 -12.69
CA PHE A 18 9.40 -0.52 -11.75
C PHE A 18 9.76 -0.89 -10.31
N ILE A 19 10.37 0.05 -9.60
CA ILE A 19 10.88 -0.18 -8.24
C ILE A 19 10.01 0.54 -7.23
N THR A 20 9.42 -0.22 -6.32
CA THR A 20 8.62 0.32 -5.23
C THR A 20 9.32 0.12 -3.89
N ALA A 21 9.52 1.19 -3.13
CA ALA A 21 9.96 1.09 -1.75
C ALA A 21 8.78 0.79 -0.83
N GLU A 22 8.86 -0.32 -0.08
CA GLU A 22 7.86 -0.71 0.91
C GLU A 22 8.10 0.04 2.23
N ILE A 23 7.40 1.14 2.45
CA ILE A 23 7.40 1.85 3.74
C ILE A 23 6.50 1.10 4.74
N GLY A 24 5.34 0.64 4.27
CA GLY A 24 4.42 -0.15 5.09
C GLY A 24 3.99 0.58 6.35
N ILE A 25 4.44 0.11 7.50
CA ILE A 25 4.24 0.71 8.83
C ILE A 25 5.57 1.10 9.49
N ASN A 26 6.69 1.10 8.76
CA ASN A 26 8.01 1.40 9.32
C ASN A 26 8.18 2.87 9.74
N HIS A 27 7.20 3.72 9.43
CA HIS A 27 7.11 5.10 9.92
C HIS A 27 6.74 5.18 11.41
N ASN A 28 6.36 4.08 12.05
CA ASN A 28 6.03 4.03 13.48
C ASN A 28 5.02 5.10 13.94
N GLY A 29 4.01 5.41 13.13
CA GLY A 29 3.00 6.43 13.43
C GLY A 29 3.52 7.88 13.42
N ASP A 30 4.73 8.11 12.91
CA ASP A 30 5.38 9.43 12.85
C ASP A 30 5.51 9.88 11.38
N ILE A 31 4.87 11.00 11.06
CA ILE A 31 4.87 11.56 9.71
C ILE A 31 6.26 12.05 9.27
N GLU A 32 7.08 12.54 10.19
CA GLU A 32 8.44 12.97 9.87
C GLU A 32 9.36 11.80 9.55
N ILE A 33 9.15 10.64 10.21
CA ILE A 33 9.83 9.40 9.83
C ILE A 33 9.36 8.95 8.44
N ALA A 34 8.05 9.02 8.15
CA ALA A 34 7.53 8.69 6.83
C ALA A 34 8.16 9.55 5.73
N LYS A 35 8.28 10.87 5.92
CA LYS A 35 8.95 11.77 4.97
C LYS A 35 10.44 11.43 4.76
N LYS A 36 11.15 11.08 5.84
CA LYS A 36 12.54 10.62 5.71
C LYS A 36 12.65 9.36 4.86
N LEU A 37 11.75 8.39 5.07
CA LEU A 37 11.71 7.16 4.27
C LEU A 37 11.36 7.44 2.79
N ILE A 38 10.44 8.38 2.53
CA ILE A 38 10.11 8.85 1.18
C ILE A 38 11.35 9.46 0.50
N ASN A 39 12.09 10.34 1.19
CA ASN A 39 13.32 10.94 0.65
C ASN A 39 14.36 9.87 0.31
N VAL A 40 14.63 8.93 1.23
CA VAL A 40 15.58 7.84 0.98
C VAL A 40 15.16 7.00 -0.24
N ALA A 41 13.86 6.71 -0.39
CA ALA A 41 13.35 6.01 -1.57
C ALA A 41 13.56 6.82 -2.86
N LYS A 42 13.29 8.12 -2.84
CA LYS A 42 13.54 9.03 -3.97
C LYS A 42 15.02 9.07 -4.35
N ASP A 43 15.90 9.26 -3.38
CA ASP A 43 17.35 9.33 -3.59
C ASP A 43 17.92 7.99 -4.10
N ALA A 44 17.30 6.87 -3.70
CA ALA A 44 17.64 5.54 -4.21
C ALA A 44 17.10 5.26 -5.63
N GLY A 45 16.36 6.19 -6.22
CA GLY A 45 15.81 6.05 -7.57
C GLY A 45 14.59 5.15 -7.68
N CYS A 46 13.82 4.98 -6.59
CA CYS A 46 12.55 4.27 -6.64
C CYS A 46 11.51 5.05 -7.47
N ASP A 47 10.60 4.31 -8.10
CA ASP A 47 9.49 4.85 -8.88
C ASP A 47 8.31 5.23 -8.01
N ALA A 48 8.12 4.49 -6.92
CA ALA A 48 7.02 4.72 -6.00
C ALA A 48 7.38 4.31 -4.57
N VAL A 49 6.61 4.81 -3.61
CA VAL A 49 6.59 4.32 -2.23
C VAL A 49 5.24 3.68 -1.92
N LYS A 50 5.23 2.64 -1.10
CA LYS A 50 4.02 1.93 -0.73
C LYS A 50 3.79 1.91 0.77
N PHE A 51 2.56 2.28 1.16
CA PHE A 51 2.04 2.26 2.52
C PHE A 51 1.04 1.13 2.74
N GLN A 52 0.42 1.10 3.90
CA GLN A 52 -0.68 0.21 4.24
C GLN A 52 -1.78 1.03 4.90
N LYS A 53 -3.04 0.72 4.57
CA LYS A 53 -4.21 1.35 5.21
C LYS A 53 -5.15 0.30 5.75
N ARG A 54 -5.56 0.46 7.01
CA ARG A 54 -6.47 -0.43 7.72
C ARG A 54 -7.51 0.35 8.50
N THR A 55 -8.71 -0.22 8.59
CA THR A 55 -9.67 0.12 9.63
C THR A 55 -9.50 -0.93 10.73
N VAL A 56 -8.73 -0.60 11.76
CA VAL A 56 -8.24 -1.57 12.76
C VAL A 56 -9.35 -2.48 13.30
N GLU A 57 -10.51 -1.90 13.64
CA GLU A 57 -11.65 -2.64 14.18
C GLU A 57 -12.34 -3.59 13.17
N LYS A 58 -12.05 -3.44 11.86
CA LYS A 58 -12.61 -4.28 10.79
C LYS A 58 -11.66 -5.38 10.35
N VAL A 59 -10.37 -5.16 10.52
CA VAL A 59 -9.33 -6.09 10.09
C VAL A 59 -9.04 -7.17 11.13
N TYR A 60 -9.17 -6.82 12.41
CA TYR A 60 -8.81 -7.71 13.51
C TYR A 60 -10.03 -8.06 14.37
N THR A 61 -10.10 -9.31 14.86
CA THR A 61 -11.11 -9.71 15.82
C THR A 61 -10.88 -9.04 17.18
N LYS A 62 -11.96 -8.93 17.96
CA LYS A 62 -11.90 -8.33 19.29
C LYS A 62 -10.86 -9.03 20.17
N ASP A 63 -10.81 -10.35 20.17
CA ASP A 63 -9.88 -11.14 21.00
C ASP A 63 -8.42 -10.84 20.64
N VAL A 64 -8.13 -10.64 19.34
CA VAL A 64 -6.78 -10.24 18.89
C VAL A 64 -6.47 -8.81 19.34
N LEU A 65 -7.43 -7.89 19.20
CA LEU A 65 -7.23 -6.49 19.58
C LEU A 65 -7.02 -6.32 21.10
N ASP A 66 -7.75 -7.07 21.91
CA ASP A 66 -7.69 -7.00 23.37
C ASP A 66 -6.53 -7.84 23.96
N SER A 67 -5.79 -8.58 23.10
CA SER A 67 -4.62 -9.33 23.56
C SER A 67 -3.50 -8.42 24.06
N SER A 68 -2.78 -8.88 25.11
CA SER A 68 -1.66 -8.15 25.68
C SER A 68 -0.53 -8.00 24.66
N ARG A 69 -0.04 -6.77 24.52
CA ARG A 69 1.10 -6.43 23.65
C ARG A 69 1.75 -5.14 24.11
N ASP A 70 2.93 -5.24 24.66
CA ASP A 70 3.75 -4.08 25.01
C ASP A 70 4.17 -3.30 23.76
N SER A 71 3.95 -1.99 23.78
CA SER A 71 4.31 -1.09 22.68
C SER A 71 4.43 0.36 23.19
N PRO A 72 5.04 1.27 22.42
CA PRO A 72 5.09 2.69 22.79
C PRO A 72 3.73 3.36 22.94
N TRP A 73 2.65 2.76 22.40
CA TRP A 73 1.29 3.31 22.42
C TRP A 73 0.40 2.69 23.50
N GLY A 74 0.87 1.69 24.25
CA GLY A 74 0.10 1.02 25.27
C GLY A 74 0.41 -0.47 25.40
N THR A 75 -0.44 -1.20 26.11
CA THR A 75 -0.22 -2.59 26.52
C THR A 75 -1.13 -3.59 25.78
N THR A 76 -1.91 -3.13 24.82
CA THR A 76 -2.79 -3.97 24.00
C THR A 76 -2.41 -3.92 22.53
N THR A 77 -2.77 -4.98 21.79
CA THR A 77 -2.62 -5.02 20.33
C THR A 77 -3.41 -3.89 19.67
N ARG A 78 -4.59 -3.53 20.19
CA ARG A 78 -5.42 -2.41 19.72
C ARG A 78 -4.65 -1.09 19.73
N GLU A 79 -4.10 -0.73 20.88
CA GLU A 79 -3.34 0.51 21.05
C GLU A 79 -2.15 0.56 20.09
N GLN A 80 -1.42 -0.54 19.96
CA GLN A 80 -0.32 -0.61 19.00
C GLN A 80 -0.80 -0.43 17.55
N LYS A 81 -1.90 -1.10 17.15
CA LYS A 81 -2.40 -0.98 15.77
C LYS A 81 -2.89 0.42 15.47
N LEU A 82 -3.63 1.04 16.41
CA LEU A 82 -4.10 2.42 16.27
C LEU A 82 -2.93 3.42 16.21
N GLY A 83 -1.91 3.24 17.05
CA GLY A 83 -0.73 4.11 17.03
C GLY A 83 0.11 4.02 15.74
N LEU A 84 0.00 2.91 15.00
CA LEU A 84 0.68 2.72 13.72
C LEU A 84 -0.13 3.21 12.51
N GLU A 85 -1.44 3.45 12.66
CA GLU A 85 -2.28 3.85 11.52
C GLU A 85 -2.27 5.37 11.33
N PHE A 86 -2.05 5.78 10.09
CA PHE A 86 -2.23 7.16 9.68
C PHE A 86 -3.70 7.48 9.38
N GLY A 87 -4.12 8.67 9.75
CA GLY A 87 -5.41 9.25 9.42
C GLY A 87 -5.36 10.09 8.14
N LYS A 88 -6.41 10.90 7.96
CA LYS A 88 -6.54 11.75 6.77
C LYS A 88 -5.44 12.82 6.70
N SER A 89 -5.10 13.47 7.82
CA SER A 89 -4.09 14.52 7.86
C SER A 89 -2.74 14.05 7.38
N GLU A 90 -2.29 12.89 7.85
CA GLU A 90 -1.00 12.31 7.48
C GLU A 90 -0.99 11.87 6.00
N TYR A 91 -2.09 11.30 5.50
CA TYR A 91 -2.17 10.94 4.08
C TYR A 91 -2.26 12.15 3.15
N ASP A 92 -2.94 13.24 3.54
CA ASP A 92 -2.94 14.51 2.79
C ASP A 92 -1.51 15.08 2.70
N GLU A 93 -0.75 14.95 3.78
CA GLU A 93 0.64 15.39 3.83
C GLU A 93 1.56 14.49 2.97
N ILE A 94 1.40 13.17 3.04
CA ILE A 94 2.11 12.21 2.17
C ILE A 94 1.84 12.50 0.70
N ASP A 95 0.57 12.72 0.33
CA ASP A 95 0.16 13.02 -1.03
C ASP A 95 0.85 14.27 -1.58
N SER A 96 0.74 15.37 -0.83
CA SER A 96 1.39 16.64 -1.18
C SER A 96 2.92 16.52 -1.25
N TYR A 97 3.50 15.77 -0.32
CA TYR A 97 4.95 15.60 -0.24
C TYR A 97 5.48 14.75 -1.41
N CYS A 98 4.86 13.61 -1.69
CA CYS A 98 5.23 12.77 -2.82
C CYS A 98 5.05 13.51 -4.16
N PHE A 99 3.95 14.28 -4.31
CA PHE A 99 3.74 15.13 -5.47
C PHE A 99 4.88 16.14 -5.67
N SER A 100 5.31 16.82 -4.61
CA SER A 100 6.42 17.81 -4.67
C SER A 100 7.74 17.20 -5.11
N LEU A 101 7.96 15.91 -4.84
CA LEU A 101 9.16 15.17 -5.21
C LEU A 101 9.04 14.48 -6.59
N GLY A 102 7.87 14.52 -7.24
CA GLY A 102 7.61 13.74 -8.44
C GLY A 102 7.79 12.25 -8.20
N LEU A 103 7.33 11.74 -7.07
CA LEU A 103 7.39 10.34 -6.68
C LEU A 103 5.97 9.80 -6.51
N ASP A 104 5.65 8.70 -7.17
CA ASP A 104 4.35 8.08 -7.01
C ASP A 104 4.22 7.43 -5.63
N TRP A 105 3.01 7.40 -5.09
CA TRP A 105 2.71 6.65 -3.89
C TRP A 105 1.41 5.86 -4.03
N PHE A 106 1.27 4.79 -3.28
CA PHE A 106 0.04 4.02 -3.15
C PHE A 106 0.03 3.23 -1.84
N ALA A 107 -1.06 2.57 -1.53
CA ALA A 107 -1.17 1.78 -0.31
C ALA A 107 -1.92 0.47 -0.54
N SER A 108 -1.60 -0.53 0.28
CA SER A 108 -2.41 -1.75 0.38
C SER A 108 -3.59 -1.48 1.29
N ALA A 109 -4.81 -1.53 0.77
CA ALA A 109 -6.01 -1.55 1.57
C ALA A 109 -6.23 -2.95 2.17
N TRP A 110 -6.56 -3.01 3.46
CA TRP A 110 -6.83 -4.26 4.18
C TRP A 110 -8.32 -4.49 4.44
N ASP A 111 -9.16 -3.56 4.05
CA ASP A 111 -10.62 -3.61 4.16
C ASP A 111 -11.26 -2.63 3.16
N ILE A 112 -12.58 -2.73 3.01
CA ILE A 112 -13.34 -1.92 2.07
C ILE A 112 -13.27 -0.43 2.40
N ASP A 113 -13.40 -0.06 3.67
CA ASP A 113 -13.37 1.36 4.07
C ASP A 113 -12.00 1.97 3.78
N SER A 114 -10.93 1.19 3.97
CA SER A 114 -9.57 1.59 3.61
C SER A 114 -9.42 1.83 2.11
N GLN A 115 -10.02 0.98 1.26
CA GLN A 115 -10.00 1.22 -0.20
C GLN A 115 -10.80 2.47 -0.58
N LEU A 116 -12.00 2.64 -0.02
CA LEU A 116 -12.82 3.84 -0.23
C LEU A 116 -12.14 5.12 0.27
N PHE A 117 -11.35 5.00 1.34
CA PHE A 117 -10.51 6.10 1.82
C PHE A 117 -9.43 6.47 0.79
N LEU A 118 -8.72 5.47 0.24
CA LEU A 118 -7.65 5.68 -0.74
C LEU A 118 -8.17 6.21 -2.08
N GLN A 119 -9.42 5.93 -2.46
CA GLN A 119 -10.06 6.48 -3.67
C GLN A 119 -10.19 8.01 -3.68
N LYS A 120 -10.00 8.66 -2.53
CA LYS A 120 -10.02 10.13 -2.42
C LYS A 120 -8.75 10.79 -2.98
N TYR A 121 -7.72 10.00 -3.22
CA TYR A 121 -6.44 10.42 -3.79
C TYR A 121 -6.33 9.93 -5.23
N ASP A 122 -5.67 10.71 -6.09
CA ASP A 122 -5.44 10.35 -7.50
C ASP A 122 -4.25 9.38 -7.63
N LEU A 123 -4.40 8.19 -7.03
CA LEU A 123 -3.37 7.16 -7.06
C LEU A 123 -3.36 6.44 -8.41
N LYS A 124 -2.17 6.25 -9.00
CA LYS A 124 -2.00 5.51 -10.26
C LYS A 124 -2.18 4.00 -10.09
N TYR A 125 -1.91 3.47 -8.91
CA TYR A 125 -1.80 2.03 -8.66
C TYR A 125 -2.67 1.60 -7.50
N ASN A 126 -3.19 0.38 -7.61
CA ASN A 126 -3.78 -0.35 -6.50
C ASN A 126 -2.85 -1.48 -6.04
N LYS A 127 -3.01 -1.91 -4.80
CA LYS A 127 -2.27 -3.04 -4.24
C LYS A 127 -3.17 -3.94 -3.41
N VAL A 128 -3.24 -5.20 -3.83
CA VAL A 128 -3.88 -6.27 -3.06
C VAL A 128 -2.81 -6.99 -2.25
N ALA A 129 -2.88 -6.90 -0.93
CA ALA A 129 -2.03 -7.67 -0.03
C ALA A 129 -2.39 -9.17 -0.12
N SER A 130 -1.43 -10.06 0.07
CA SER A 130 -1.66 -11.51 0.00
C SER A 130 -2.77 -12.00 0.93
N ALA A 131 -2.89 -11.42 2.12
CA ALA A 131 -3.96 -11.73 3.06
C ALA A 131 -5.36 -11.32 2.56
N MET A 132 -5.45 -10.40 1.58
CA MET A 132 -6.70 -9.90 1.01
C MET A 132 -7.07 -10.55 -0.33
N LEU A 133 -6.27 -11.49 -0.82
CA LEU A 133 -6.47 -12.13 -2.12
C LEU A 133 -7.81 -12.89 -2.21
N THR A 134 -8.33 -13.36 -1.10
CA THR A 134 -9.62 -14.08 -1.01
C THR A 134 -10.80 -13.19 -0.63
N ASN A 135 -10.57 -11.89 -0.41
CA ASN A 135 -11.64 -10.94 -0.08
C ASN A 135 -12.31 -10.42 -1.37
N ILE A 136 -13.27 -11.20 -1.87
CA ILE A 136 -13.94 -10.96 -3.16
C ILE A 136 -14.61 -9.58 -3.21
N GLU A 137 -15.23 -9.12 -2.13
CA GLU A 137 -15.90 -7.81 -2.13
C GLU A 137 -14.90 -6.66 -2.25
N LEU A 138 -13.76 -6.75 -1.58
CA LEU A 138 -12.66 -5.80 -1.76
C LEU A 138 -12.12 -5.84 -3.18
N LEU A 139 -11.91 -7.02 -3.75
CA LEU A 139 -11.42 -7.20 -5.12
C LEU A 139 -12.36 -6.58 -6.16
N LYS A 140 -13.68 -6.73 -6.00
CA LYS A 140 -14.67 -6.10 -6.88
C LYS A 140 -14.60 -4.56 -6.85
N ILE A 141 -14.36 -3.97 -5.68
CA ILE A 141 -14.22 -2.52 -5.52
C ILE A 141 -12.95 -2.05 -6.21
N ILE A 142 -11.83 -2.73 -5.99
CA ILE A 142 -10.54 -2.41 -6.62
C ILE A 142 -10.65 -2.53 -8.15
N ALA A 143 -11.27 -3.60 -8.66
CA ALA A 143 -11.42 -3.82 -10.09
C ALA A 143 -12.22 -2.72 -10.80
N LYS A 144 -13.25 -2.16 -10.14
CA LYS A 144 -14.05 -1.06 -10.69
C LYS A 144 -13.26 0.22 -10.94
N GLU A 145 -12.12 0.41 -10.30
CA GLU A 145 -11.27 1.58 -10.50
C GLU A 145 -10.52 1.55 -11.83
N GLY A 146 -10.36 0.37 -12.45
CA GLY A 146 -9.66 0.20 -13.74
C GLY A 146 -8.18 0.56 -13.70
N LYS A 147 -7.58 0.68 -12.50
CA LYS A 147 -6.17 1.04 -12.30
C LYS A 147 -5.26 -0.18 -12.41
N HIS A 148 -4.00 0.05 -12.77
CA HIS A 148 -2.98 -0.99 -12.67
C HIS A 148 -2.89 -1.48 -11.22
N THR A 149 -3.04 -2.78 -11.04
CA THR A 149 -3.15 -3.39 -9.71
C THR A 149 -2.07 -4.43 -9.49
N PHE A 150 -1.24 -4.22 -8.46
CA PHE A 150 -0.28 -5.22 -8.00
C PHE A 150 -0.97 -6.20 -7.06
N ILE A 151 -0.85 -7.48 -7.31
CA ILE A 151 -1.45 -8.55 -6.50
C ILE A 151 -0.34 -9.43 -5.92
N SER A 152 -0.25 -9.51 -4.59
CA SER A 152 0.62 -10.46 -3.91
C SER A 152 -0.11 -11.79 -3.73
N THR A 153 0.57 -12.90 -4.02
CA THR A 153 0.02 -14.26 -4.02
C THR A 153 0.56 -15.14 -2.90
N GLY A 154 1.29 -14.57 -1.95
CA GLY A 154 1.78 -15.31 -0.78
C GLY A 154 0.63 -15.95 0.01
N MET A 155 0.87 -17.12 0.59
CA MET A 155 -0.11 -17.90 1.37
C MET A 155 -1.34 -18.35 0.56
N SER A 156 -1.29 -18.35 -0.77
CA SER A 156 -2.43 -18.69 -1.63
C SER A 156 -2.07 -19.86 -2.55
N ASP A 157 -3.04 -20.71 -2.81
CA ASP A 157 -2.96 -21.76 -3.83
C ASP A 157 -3.37 -21.23 -5.22
N MET A 158 -3.14 -22.04 -6.25
CA MET A 158 -3.44 -21.68 -7.64
C MET A 158 -4.94 -21.46 -7.91
N ASN A 159 -5.83 -22.10 -7.15
CA ASN A 159 -7.28 -21.92 -7.32
C ASN A 159 -7.71 -20.57 -6.77
N GLN A 160 -7.17 -20.18 -5.61
CA GLN A 160 -7.39 -18.86 -5.01
C GLN A 160 -6.88 -17.74 -5.92
N ILE A 161 -5.70 -17.91 -6.53
CA ILE A 161 -5.15 -16.94 -7.50
C ILE A 161 -6.05 -16.83 -8.74
N LYS A 162 -6.46 -17.96 -9.32
CA LYS A 162 -7.41 -17.97 -10.46
C LYS A 162 -8.73 -17.28 -10.13
N ASN A 163 -9.30 -17.57 -8.96
CA ASN A 163 -10.52 -16.92 -8.52
C ASN A 163 -10.32 -15.40 -8.35
N CYS A 164 -9.23 -14.95 -7.75
CA CYS A 164 -8.90 -13.52 -7.67
C CYS A 164 -8.90 -12.87 -9.07
N LEU A 165 -8.23 -13.48 -10.04
CA LEU A 165 -8.13 -12.96 -11.40
C LEU A 165 -9.48 -12.89 -12.12
N LEU A 166 -10.44 -13.77 -11.83
CA LEU A 166 -11.80 -13.70 -12.38
C LEU A 166 -12.53 -12.41 -11.98
N TYR A 167 -12.23 -11.86 -10.81
CA TYR A 167 -12.87 -10.63 -10.31
C TYR A 167 -12.07 -9.36 -10.60
N THR A 168 -10.78 -9.47 -10.92
CA THR A 168 -9.88 -8.33 -11.12
C THR A 168 -9.44 -8.13 -12.56
N SER A 169 -9.56 -9.15 -13.42
CA SER A 169 -9.26 -9.01 -14.85
C SER A 169 -10.46 -8.43 -15.60
N PRO A 170 -10.23 -7.55 -16.60
CA PRO A 170 -11.31 -7.20 -17.53
C PRO A 170 -11.83 -8.48 -18.19
N SER A 171 -13.16 -8.61 -18.32
CA SER A 171 -13.77 -9.73 -19.05
C SER A 171 -13.07 -9.94 -20.38
N PRO A 172 -12.71 -11.17 -20.77
CA PRO A 172 -12.24 -11.43 -22.11
C PRO A 172 -13.32 -10.93 -23.10
N ARG A 173 -12.92 -10.02 -23.97
CA ARG A 173 -13.76 -9.57 -25.10
C ARG A 173 -13.80 -10.65 -26.15
#